data_cb7fa8e77bf14d9bcf192902d87019d8
#
_entry.id   cb7fa8e77bf14d9bcf192902d87019d8
#
_cell.length_a   1.000
_cell.length_b   1.000
_cell.length_c   1.000
_cell.angle_alpha   90.00
_cell.angle_beta   90.00
_cell.angle_gamma   90.00
#
_symmetry.space_group_name_H-M   'P 1'
#
loop_
_entity.id
_entity.type
_entity.pdbx_description
1 polymer ?
#
loop_
_entity_poly.entity_id
_entity_poly.type
_entity_poly.pdbx_seq_one_letter_code
_entity_poly.pdbx_strand_id
1 'polypeptide(L)'
;MSHPLKAWFQCHAPQLRLAVRVAVAGVVAYVIGSAVHLPQVYWATFSAVLVTQASVGGSIKAAVDRFIGTAGGAAYGGALGTLLPHAEVQHALLLLVATLAPTAFLAAIRPTFRLAPVTALIVLFGTALTDLTPLQAAIDRVFEITAGSLIGIGVSLVVLPARAHDLVGEAARSVLVLLVELIAFVNASFQQRPSPVDVDDVRARLVTALALVETTAEEARRERRTYLASEPDPSPIARTLQRLRADIAIFGRAAVETFPEPIRTRLGPHFAGVADTLSAFLLKTGDALAHRTAPPELGDVIKTLDLYAAEMSALRDAEATRQQPTEVAGSVFTLSFGLQQMRADLIDLRNRAAERARD
;
A
#
# COMPACT_ATOMS: atom_id res chain seq x y z
N MET A 1 36.56 -2.58 -6.02
CA MET A 1 35.55 -1.86 -6.83
C MET A 1 34.20 -2.60 -7.00
N SER A 2 33.90 -3.67 -6.24
CA SER A 2 32.68 -4.48 -6.41
C SER A 2 31.55 -4.22 -5.37
N HIS A 3 31.77 -3.38 -4.36
CA HIS A 3 30.79 -3.12 -3.29
C HIS A 3 29.60 -2.21 -3.65
N PRO A 4 29.74 -1.09 -4.41
CA PRO A 4 28.61 -0.19 -4.66
C PRO A 4 27.56 -0.79 -5.61
N LEU A 5 27.98 -1.59 -6.59
CA LEU A 5 27.06 -2.25 -7.53
C LEU A 5 26.22 -3.33 -6.83
N LYS A 6 26.83 -4.15 -5.96
CA LYS A 6 26.09 -5.16 -5.19
C LYS A 6 25.04 -4.52 -4.26
N ALA A 7 25.40 -3.45 -3.57
CA ALA A 7 24.47 -2.71 -2.72
C ALA A 7 23.32 -2.09 -3.53
N TRP A 8 23.63 -1.54 -4.71
CA TRP A 8 22.60 -1.01 -5.61
C TRP A 8 21.64 -2.08 -6.10
N PHE A 9 22.12 -3.24 -6.54
CA PHE A 9 21.30 -4.37 -6.97
C PHE A 9 20.44 -4.93 -5.83
N GLN A 10 20.98 -5.00 -4.61
CA GLN A 10 20.21 -5.45 -3.44
C GLN A 10 19.07 -4.45 -3.10
N CYS A 11 19.35 -3.16 -3.16
CA CYS A 11 18.36 -2.12 -2.91
C CYS A 11 17.24 -2.11 -3.97
N HIS A 12 17.54 -2.47 -5.23
CA HIS A 12 16.57 -2.46 -6.35
C HIS A 12 16.10 -3.86 -6.77
N ALA A 13 16.37 -4.88 -5.97
CA ALA A 13 15.99 -6.27 -6.29
C ALA A 13 14.47 -6.45 -6.58
N PRO A 14 13.54 -5.82 -5.84
CA PRO A 14 12.12 -5.93 -6.15
C PRO A 14 11.75 -5.35 -7.52
N GLN A 15 12.31 -4.18 -7.87
CA GLN A 15 12.08 -3.52 -9.14
C GLN A 15 12.65 -4.34 -10.30
N LEU A 16 13.85 -4.92 -10.12
CA LEU A 16 14.47 -5.79 -11.12
C LEU A 16 13.65 -7.06 -11.35
N ARG A 17 13.13 -7.68 -10.28
CA ARG A 17 12.24 -8.84 -10.40
C ARG A 17 10.97 -8.50 -11.18
N LEU A 18 10.37 -7.34 -10.91
CA LEU A 18 9.21 -6.87 -11.68
C LEU A 18 9.58 -6.65 -13.15
N ALA A 19 10.69 -5.98 -13.44
CA ALA A 19 11.14 -5.72 -14.82
C ALA A 19 11.34 -7.03 -15.60
N VAL A 20 11.98 -8.03 -15.00
CA VAL A 20 12.15 -9.36 -15.60
C VAL A 20 10.80 -10.01 -15.87
N ARG A 21 9.87 -10.00 -14.90
CA ARG A 21 8.52 -10.57 -15.10
C ARG A 21 7.77 -9.89 -16.24
N VAL A 22 7.79 -8.57 -16.29
CA VAL A 22 7.14 -7.79 -17.35
C VAL A 22 7.72 -8.14 -18.73
N ALA A 23 9.05 -8.21 -18.84
CA ALA A 23 9.73 -8.57 -20.07
C ALA A 23 9.36 -9.99 -20.52
N VAL A 24 9.42 -10.96 -19.59
CA VAL A 24 9.05 -12.36 -19.89
C VAL A 24 7.58 -12.46 -20.27
N ALA A 25 6.67 -11.77 -19.57
CA ALA A 25 5.23 -11.78 -19.89
C ALA A 25 4.98 -11.24 -21.30
N GLY A 26 5.63 -10.16 -21.69
CA GLY A 26 5.53 -9.59 -23.03
C GLY A 26 6.03 -10.56 -24.11
N VAL A 27 7.22 -11.14 -23.91
CA VAL A 27 7.80 -12.12 -24.85
C VAL A 27 6.92 -13.36 -24.99
N VAL A 28 6.50 -13.96 -23.88
CA VAL A 28 5.65 -15.15 -23.87
C VAL A 28 4.31 -14.87 -24.54
N ALA A 29 3.69 -13.73 -24.27
CA ALA A 29 2.43 -13.35 -24.90
C ALA A 29 2.58 -13.15 -26.41
N TYR A 30 3.67 -12.55 -26.85
CA TYR A 30 3.95 -12.39 -28.28
C TYR A 30 4.16 -13.74 -28.96
N VAL A 31 4.98 -14.61 -28.38
CA VAL A 31 5.28 -15.95 -28.95
C VAL A 31 4.01 -16.83 -29.02
N ILE A 32 3.27 -16.92 -27.90
CA ILE A 32 2.03 -17.72 -27.88
C ILE A 32 0.99 -17.11 -28.81
N GLY A 33 0.77 -15.79 -28.77
CA GLY A 33 -0.19 -15.12 -29.64
C GLY A 33 0.11 -15.31 -31.14
N SER A 34 1.39 -15.26 -31.50
CA SER A 34 1.84 -15.54 -32.88
C SER A 34 1.63 -17.00 -33.25
N ALA A 35 1.91 -17.95 -32.36
CA ALA A 35 1.75 -19.38 -32.59
C ALA A 35 0.27 -19.81 -32.78
N VAL A 36 -0.65 -19.14 -32.05
CA VAL A 36 -2.10 -19.39 -32.18
C VAL A 36 -2.77 -18.49 -33.22
N HIS A 37 -1.99 -17.71 -33.98
CA HIS A 37 -2.46 -16.84 -35.05
C HIS A 37 -3.51 -15.80 -34.61
N LEU A 38 -3.29 -15.14 -33.43
CA LEU A 38 -4.16 -14.07 -33.02
C LEU A 38 -4.16 -12.92 -34.04
N PRO A 39 -5.32 -12.33 -34.39
CA PRO A 39 -5.41 -11.28 -35.40
C PRO A 39 -4.50 -10.07 -35.13
N GLN A 40 -4.41 -9.69 -33.87
CA GLN A 40 -3.61 -8.52 -33.44
C GLN A 40 -2.81 -8.85 -32.17
N VAL A 41 -1.75 -9.65 -32.31
CA VAL A 41 -0.88 -10.19 -31.22
C VAL A 41 -0.40 -9.12 -30.26
N TYR A 42 -0.16 -7.89 -30.75
CA TYR A 42 0.32 -6.80 -29.91
C TYR A 42 -0.65 -6.43 -28.76
N TRP A 43 -1.96 -6.63 -28.93
CA TRP A 43 -2.91 -6.36 -27.85
C TRP A 43 -2.83 -7.38 -26.72
N ALA A 44 -2.60 -8.65 -27.06
CA ALA A 44 -2.32 -9.67 -26.05
C ALA A 44 -1.00 -9.36 -25.33
N THR A 45 0.03 -8.92 -26.05
CA THR A 45 1.32 -8.51 -25.48
C THR A 45 1.16 -7.31 -24.55
N PHE A 46 0.46 -6.26 -24.98
CA PHE A 46 0.15 -5.10 -24.09
C PHE A 46 -0.62 -5.53 -22.85
N SER A 47 -1.56 -6.45 -23.01
CA SER A 47 -2.36 -6.95 -21.91
C SER A 47 -1.49 -7.68 -20.88
N ALA A 48 -0.62 -8.58 -21.33
CA ALA A 48 0.29 -9.30 -20.46
C ALA A 48 1.23 -8.37 -19.69
N VAL A 49 1.80 -7.37 -20.36
CA VAL A 49 2.67 -6.36 -19.74
C VAL A 49 1.93 -5.55 -18.67
N LEU A 50 0.74 -5.03 -19.01
CA LEU A 50 -0.04 -4.16 -18.10
C LEU A 50 -0.64 -4.92 -16.90
N VAL A 51 -0.93 -6.20 -17.06
CA VAL A 51 -1.47 -7.06 -16.00
C VAL A 51 -0.38 -7.52 -15.05
N THR A 52 0.88 -7.61 -15.48
CA THR A 52 2.00 -8.03 -14.64
C THR A 52 2.33 -6.93 -13.63
N GLN A 53 1.98 -7.16 -12.36
CA GLN A 53 2.17 -6.22 -11.25
C GLN A 53 3.25 -6.72 -10.27
N ALA A 54 3.54 -5.90 -9.25
CA ALA A 54 4.53 -6.23 -8.22
C ALA A 54 4.18 -7.51 -7.44
N SER A 55 2.90 -7.81 -7.25
CA SER A 55 2.39 -9.02 -6.60
C SER A 55 1.50 -9.85 -7.53
N VAL A 56 1.29 -11.12 -7.19
CA VAL A 56 0.32 -11.99 -7.87
C VAL A 56 -1.10 -11.45 -7.67
N GLY A 57 -1.45 -11.05 -6.44
CA GLY A 57 -2.78 -10.49 -6.13
C GLY A 57 -3.07 -9.18 -6.87
N GLY A 58 -2.04 -8.34 -7.07
CA GLY A 58 -2.11 -7.15 -7.92
C GLY A 58 -2.34 -7.50 -9.38
N SER A 59 -1.66 -8.53 -9.89
CA SER A 59 -1.82 -9.02 -11.27
C SER A 59 -3.22 -9.56 -11.53
N ILE A 60 -3.79 -10.33 -10.59
CA ILE A 60 -5.17 -10.83 -10.69
C ILE A 60 -6.17 -9.65 -10.73
N LYS A 61 -6.00 -8.66 -9.85
CA LYS A 61 -6.85 -7.46 -9.87
C LYS A 61 -6.77 -6.74 -11.21
N ALA A 62 -5.54 -6.49 -11.68
CA ALA A 62 -5.31 -5.80 -12.94
C ALA A 62 -5.96 -6.55 -14.13
N ALA A 63 -5.89 -7.89 -14.13
CA ALA A 63 -6.54 -8.72 -15.16
C ALA A 63 -8.07 -8.62 -15.13
N VAL A 64 -8.67 -8.70 -13.94
CA VAL A 64 -10.13 -8.58 -13.77
C VAL A 64 -10.61 -7.18 -14.18
N ASP A 65 -9.95 -6.12 -13.70
CA ASP A 65 -10.30 -4.74 -14.06
C ASP A 65 -10.15 -4.52 -15.58
N ARG A 66 -9.09 -5.10 -16.18
CA ARG A 66 -8.86 -5.01 -17.61
C ARG A 66 -9.91 -5.77 -18.43
N PHE A 67 -10.28 -6.98 -18.00
CA PHE A 67 -11.32 -7.77 -18.65
C PHE A 67 -12.68 -7.07 -18.61
N ILE A 68 -13.12 -6.61 -17.43
CA ILE A 68 -14.41 -5.95 -17.27
C ILE A 68 -14.46 -4.63 -18.06
N GLY A 69 -13.40 -3.82 -17.98
CA GLY A 69 -13.32 -2.55 -18.72
C GLY A 69 -13.34 -2.78 -20.24
N THR A 70 -12.61 -3.80 -20.72
CA THR A 70 -12.59 -4.17 -22.13
C THR A 70 -13.92 -4.72 -22.60
N ALA A 71 -14.51 -5.68 -21.89
CA ALA A 71 -15.81 -6.26 -22.24
C ALA A 71 -16.91 -5.20 -22.31
N GLY A 72 -16.96 -4.31 -21.28
CA GLY A 72 -17.92 -3.20 -21.26
C GLY A 72 -17.71 -2.20 -22.40
N GLY A 73 -16.43 -1.81 -22.65
CA GLY A 73 -16.09 -0.92 -23.76
C GLY A 73 -16.35 -1.53 -25.14
N ALA A 74 -16.01 -2.81 -25.32
CA ALA A 74 -16.24 -3.56 -26.56
C ALA A 74 -17.74 -3.75 -26.86
N ALA A 75 -18.52 -4.11 -25.84
CA ALA A 75 -19.97 -4.24 -25.97
C ALA A 75 -20.63 -2.90 -26.36
N TYR A 76 -20.25 -1.82 -25.71
CA TYR A 76 -20.78 -0.49 -26.02
C TYR A 76 -20.32 0.02 -27.38
N GLY A 77 -19.02 -0.06 -27.71
CA GLY A 77 -18.48 0.37 -29.01
C GLY A 77 -19.01 -0.48 -30.16
N GLY A 78 -19.12 -1.80 -29.96
CA GLY A 78 -19.72 -2.72 -30.94
C GLY A 78 -21.20 -2.44 -31.20
N ALA A 79 -21.98 -2.22 -30.15
CA ALA A 79 -23.41 -1.83 -30.28
C ALA A 79 -23.56 -0.50 -31.01
N LEU A 80 -22.77 0.51 -30.66
CA LEU A 80 -22.84 1.82 -31.31
C LEU A 80 -22.44 1.73 -32.78
N GLY A 81 -21.39 0.95 -33.13
CA GLY A 81 -20.94 0.73 -34.49
C GLY A 81 -21.93 -0.07 -35.37
N THR A 82 -22.73 -0.96 -34.77
CA THR A 82 -23.78 -1.67 -35.50
C THR A 82 -25.04 -0.83 -35.71
N LEU A 83 -25.37 0.04 -34.74
CA LEU A 83 -26.58 0.89 -34.80
C LEU A 83 -26.39 2.13 -35.69
N LEU A 84 -25.15 2.60 -35.83
CA LEU A 84 -24.78 3.81 -36.60
C LEU A 84 -23.73 3.45 -37.68
N PRO A 85 -24.05 2.60 -38.65
CA PRO A 85 -23.13 2.24 -39.73
C PRO A 85 -22.91 3.45 -40.64
N HIS A 86 -21.65 3.64 -41.06
CA HIS A 86 -21.24 4.67 -42.05
C HIS A 86 -21.38 6.12 -41.59
N ALA A 87 -20.73 6.47 -40.48
CA ALA A 87 -20.64 7.86 -40.09
C ALA A 87 -19.73 8.62 -41.09
N GLU A 88 -20.32 9.51 -41.89
CA GLU A 88 -19.58 10.54 -42.60
C GLU A 88 -18.71 11.34 -41.63
N VAL A 89 -17.58 11.89 -42.11
CA VAL A 89 -16.65 12.67 -41.30
C VAL A 89 -17.35 13.77 -40.46
N GLN A 90 -18.47 14.30 -40.94
CA GLN A 90 -19.26 15.30 -40.21
C GLN A 90 -19.90 14.74 -38.92
N HIS A 91 -20.17 13.46 -38.85
CA HIS A 91 -20.75 12.81 -37.68
C HIS A 91 -19.68 12.21 -36.73
N ALA A 92 -18.38 12.21 -37.15
CA ALA A 92 -17.31 11.64 -36.37
C ALA A 92 -17.17 12.26 -34.96
N LEU A 93 -17.35 13.59 -34.87
CA LEU A 93 -17.31 14.30 -33.57
C LEU A 93 -18.49 13.88 -32.65
N LEU A 94 -19.68 13.77 -33.23
CA LEU A 94 -20.86 13.33 -32.45
C LEU A 94 -20.67 11.88 -31.95
N LEU A 95 -20.16 11.00 -32.82
CA LEU A 95 -19.83 9.63 -32.44
C LEU A 95 -18.73 9.57 -31.38
N LEU A 96 -17.72 10.39 -31.50
CA LEU A 96 -16.66 10.50 -30.50
C LEU A 96 -17.24 10.90 -29.14
N VAL A 97 -18.07 11.93 -29.09
CA VAL A 97 -18.72 12.36 -27.84
C VAL A 97 -19.69 11.28 -27.33
N ALA A 98 -20.51 10.69 -28.19
CA ALA A 98 -21.44 9.62 -27.82
C ALA A 98 -20.71 8.38 -27.26
N THR A 99 -19.51 8.11 -27.74
CA THR A 99 -18.67 7.00 -27.26
C THR A 99 -17.97 7.35 -25.95
N LEU A 100 -17.33 8.53 -25.88
CA LEU A 100 -16.49 8.89 -24.74
C LEU A 100 -17.29 9.32 -23.52
N ALA A 101 -18.34 10.15 -23.68
CA ALA A 101 -19.03 10.75 -22.54
C ALA A 101 -19.66 9.69 -21.61
N PRO A 102 -20.46 8.71 -22.08
CA PRO A 102 -21.03 7.69 -21.20
C PRO A 102 -19.98 6.75 -20.61
N THR A 103 -19.00 6.33 -21.42
CA THR A 103 -17.97 5.38 -20.96
C THR A 103 -16.99 6.03 -20.00
N ALA A 104 -16.62 7.29 -20.19
CA ALA A 104 -15.78 8.05 -19.27
C ALA A 104 -16.55 8.36 -17.96
N PHE A 105 -17.84 8.68 -18.04
CA PHE A 105 -18.68 8.85 -16.87
C PHE A 105 -18.75 7.55 -16.03
N LEU A 106 -18.95 6.41 -16.69
CA LEU A 106 -18.94 5.10 -16.02
C LEU A 106 -17.56 4.83 -15.37
N ALA A 107 -16.48 5.12 -16.07
CA ALA A 107 -15.11 4.98 -15.56
C ALA A 107 -14.83 5.88 -14.35
N ALA A 108 -15.39 7.08 -14.30
CA ALA A 108 -15.27 7.99 -13.17
C ALA A 108 -15.99 7.47 -11.91
N ILE A 109 -17.16 6.83 -12.07
CA ILE A 109 -17.93 6.25 -10.96
C ILE A 109 -17.34 4.89 -10.54
N ARG A 110 -16.88 4.10 -11.51
CA ARG A 110 -16.39 2.74 -11.30
C ARG A 110 -15.01 2.58 -11.93
N PRO A 111 -13.91 2.69 -11.15
CA PRO A 111 -12.52 2.58 -11.66
C PRO A 111 -12.21 1.30 -12.44
N THR A 112 -12.97 0.21 -12.19
CA THR A 112 -12.88 -1.04 -12.95
C THR A 112 -13.15 -0.85 -14.45
N PHE A 113 -13.96 0.16 -14.82
CA PHE A 113 -14.26 0.49 -16.21
C PHE A 113 -13.30 1.52 -16.83
N ARG A 114 -12.17 1.84 -16.19
CA ARG A 114 -11.23 2.87 -16.66
C ARG A 114 -10.75 2.65 -18.11
N LEU A 115 -10.72 1.43 -18.57
CA LEU A 115 -10.32 1.08 -19.94
C LEU A 115 -11.49 1.04 -20.94
N ALA A 116 -12.75 1.13 -20.49
CA ALA A 116 -13.92 1.08 -21.36
C ALA A 116 -13.93 2.18 -22.43
N PRO A 117 -13.60 3.47 -22.13
CA PRO A 117 -13.57 4.51 -23.16
C PRO A 117 -12.59 4.21 -24.28
N VAL A 118 -11.39 3.76 -23.93
CA VAL A 118 -10.33 3.43 -24.89
C VAL A 118 -10.75 2.25 -25.77
N THR A 119 -11.30 1.20 -25.16
CA THR A 119 -11.74 0.00 -25.87
C THR A 119 -12.92 0.31 -26.80
N ALA A 120 -13.90 1.10 -26.32
CA ALA A 120 -15.05 1.50 -27.15
C ALA A 120 -14.61 2.28 -28.39
N LEU A 121 -13.64 3.21 -28.24
CA LEU A 121 -13.07 3.93 -29.38
C LEU A 121 -12.35 3.00 -30.35
N ILE A 122 -11.53 2.08 -29.86
CA ILE A 122 -10.78 1.16 -30.70
C ILE A 122 -11.71 0.26 -31.50
N VAL A 123 -12.79 -0.24 -30.87
CA VAL A 123 -13.77 -1.07 -31.54
C VAL A 123 -14.56 -0.25 -32.58
N LEU A 124 -15.00 0.96 -32.24
CA LEU A 124 -15.80 1.79 -33.12
C LEU A 124 -15.00 2.30 -34.34
N PHE A 125 -13.82 2.89 -34.11
CA PHE A 125 -13.02 3.51 -35.18
C PHE A 125 -12.03 2.53 -35.82
N GLY A 126 -11.66 1.44 -35.11
CA GLY A 126 -10.77 0.43 -35.66
C GLY A 126 -11.37 -0.33 -36.86
N THR A 127 -12.69 -0.44 -36.92
CA THR A 127 -13.40 -1.03 -38.08
C THR A 127 -13.24 -0.22 -39.35
N ALA A 128 -13.00 1.07 -39.27
CA ALA A 128 -12.71 1.92 -40.43
C ALA A 128 -11.34 1.61 -41.07
N LEU A 129 -10.45 0.95 -40.35
CA LEU A 129 -9.09 0.59 -40.76
C LEU A 129 -8.95 -0.91 -41.10
N THR A 130 -10.00 -1.67 -40.89
CA THR A 130 -10.03 -3.13 -41.10
C THR A 130 -11.35 -3.54 -41.76
N ASP A 131 -11.35 -4.63 -42.50
CA ASP A 131 -12.58 -5.19 -43.11
C ASP A 131 -13.47 -5.95 -42.11
N LEU A 132 -13.28 -5.72 -40.81
CA LEU A 132 -14.03 -6.39 -39.77
C LEU A 132 -15.35 -5.67 -39.47
N THR A 133 -16.39 -6.45 -39.16
CA THR A 133 -17.61 -5.90 -38.58
C THR A 133 -17.37 -5.42 -37.16
N PRO A 134 -18.16 -4.42 -36.65
CA PRO A 134 -18.02 -3.94 -35.26
C PRO A 134 -18.13 -5.06 -34.22
N LEU A 135 -18.96 -6.06 -34.48
CA LEU A 135 -19.13 -7.21 -33.58
C LEU A 135 -17.89 -8.10 -33.59
N GLN A 136 -17.30 -8.39 -34.77
CA GLN A 136 -16.05 -9.15 -34.86
C GLN A 136 -14.92 -8.44 -34.14
N ALA A 137 -14.74 -7.13 -34.41
CA ALA A 137 -13.73 -6.32 -33.73
C ALA A 137 -13.89 -6.33 -32.20
N ALA A 138 -15.13 -6.31 -31.69
CA ALA A 138 -15.42 -6.40 -30.26
C ALA A 138 -15.03 -7.75 -29.67
N ILE A 139 -15.39 -8.85 -30.35
CA ILE A 139 -15.07 -10.22 -29.92
C ILE A 139 -13.55 -10.44 -29.93
N ASP A 140 -12.89 -10.10 -31.02
CA ASP A 140 -11.44 -10.25 -31.16
C ASP A 140 -10.71 -9.48 -30.03
N ARG A 141 -11.16 -8.26 -29.74
CA ARG A 141 -10.58 -7.43 -28.68
C ARG A 141 -10.70 -8.08 -27.30
N VAL A 142 -11.87 -8.60 -26.96
CA VAL A 142 -12.09 -9.28 -25.67
C VAL A 142 -11.22 -10.53 -25.59
N PHE A 143 -11.14 -11.30 -26.69
CA PHE A 143 -10.35 -12.53 -26.74
C PHE A 143 -8.83 -12.26 -26.59
N GLU A 144 -8.28 -11.33 -27.37
CA GLU A 144 -6.86 -10.95 -27.32
C GLU A 144 -6.43 -10.45 -25.94
N ILE A 145 -7.24 -9.56 -25.35
CA ILE A 145 -6.95 -8.99 -24.04
C ILE A 145 -7.07 -10.03 -22.93
N THR A 146 -8.04 -10.94 -23.04
CA THR A 146 -8.21 -12.04 -22.08
C THR A 146 -7.03 -13.00 -22.17
N ALA A 147 -6.64 -13.41 -23.37
CA ALA A 147 -5.48 -14.28 -23.58
C ALA A 147 -4.20 -13.66 -23.00
N GLY A 148 -3.92 -12.40 -23.33
CA GLY A 148 -2.77 -11.69 -22.77
C GLY A 148 -2.82 -11.56 -21.25
N SER A 149 -4.00 -11.31 -20.69
CA SER A 149 -4.17 -11.22 -19.22
C SER A 149 -3.91 -12.54 -18.52
N LEU A 150 -4.38 -13.65 -19.09
CA LEU A 150 -4.12 -15.00 -18.56
C LEU A 150 -2.63 -15.35 -18.61
N ILE A 151 -1.95 -15.01 -19.71
CA ILE A 151 -0.50 -15.18 -19.81
C ILE A 151 0.23 -14.34 -18.78
N GLY A 152 -0.13 -13.07 -18.59
CA GLY A 152 0.46 -12.19 -17.57
C GLY A 152 0.31 -12.73 -16.14
N ILE A 153 -0.87 -13.26 -15.79
CA ILE A 153 -1.09 -13.96 -14.51
C ILE A 153 -0.21 -15.21 -14.43
N GLY A 154 -0.20 -16.05 -15.46
CA GLY A 154 0.61 -17.29 -15.49
C GLY A 154 2.09 -17.00 -15.28
N VAL A 155 2.63 -16.00 -15.96
CA VAL A 155 4.02 -15.56 -15.77
C VAL A 155 4.25 -15.01 -14.34
N SER A 156 3.30 -14.25 -13.79
CA SER A 156 3.40 -13.75 -12.42
C SER A 156 3.41 -14.84 -11.35
N LEU A 157 2.82 -16.01 -11.65
CA LEU A 157 2.80 -17.17 -10.76
C LEU A 157 4.10 -18.01 -10.86
N VAL A 158 4.72 -18.07 -12.04
CA VAL A 158 5.84 -18.98 -12.31
C VAL A 158 7.20 -18.27 -12.26
N VAL A 159 7.26 -17.02 -12.76
CA VAL A 159 8.52 -16.29 -12.91
C VAL A 159 8.74 -15.39 -11.70
N LEU A 160 9.68 -15.75 -10.83
CA LEU A 160 10.05 -15.00 -9.63
C LEU A 160 8.81 -14.53 -8.83
N PRO A 161 7.93 -15.43 -8.39
CA PRO A 161 6.67 -15.07 -7.77
C PRO A 161 6.94 -14.18 -6.54
N ALA A 162 6.29 -13.02 -6.48
CA ALA A 162 6.27 -12.16 -5.32
C ALA A 162 4.88 -12.23 -4.70
N ARG A 163 4.79 -12.86 -3.54
CA ARG A 163 3.53 -12.95 -2.80
C ARG A 163 3.27 -11.62 -2.11
N ALA A 164 2.03 -11.16 -2.17
CA ALA A 164 1.64 -9.91 -1.51
C ALA A 164 1.87 -9.97 0.00
N HIS A 165 1.76 -11.17 0.61
CA HIS A 165 2.10 -11.37 2.02
C HIS A 165 3.53 -10.94 2.38
N ASP A 166 4.52 -11.22 1.55
CA ASP A 166 5.91 -10.82 1.81
C ASP A 166 6.05 -9.30 1.73
N LEU A 167 5.39 -8.69 0.75
CA LEU A 167 5.39 -7.23 0.56
C LEU A 167 4.73 -6.48 1.73
N VAL A 168 3.70 -7.06 2.38
CA VAL A 168 3.10 -6.48 3.60
C VAL A 168 4.12 -6.37 4.71
N GLY A 169 4.99 -7.37 4.92
CA GLY A 169 6.03 -7.32 5.95
C GLY A 169 7.01 -6.18 5.74
N GLU A 170 7.51 -6.03 4.53
CA GLU A 170 8.43 -4.93 4.17
C GLU A 170 7.76 -3.55 4.27
N ALA A 171 6.51 -3.43 3.82
CA ALA A 171 5.75 -2.19 3.96
C ALA A 171 5.50 -1.84 5.43
N ALA A 172 5.15 -2.82 6.27
CA ALA A 172 4.96 -2.64 7.70
C ALA A 172 6.27 -2.22 8.39
N ARG A 173 7.40 -2.84 8.03
CA ARG A 173 8.72 -2.43 8.52
C ARG A 173 9.01 -0.96 8.21
N SER A 174 8.73 -0.52 6.98
CA SER A 174 8.93 0.87 6.58
C SER A 174 8.09 1.85 7.42
N VAL A 175 6.84 1.50 7.73
CA VAL A 175 5.99 2.29 8.63
C VAL A 175 6.60 2.35 10.03
N LEU A 176 7.06 1.23 10.58
CA LEU A 176 7.64 1.19 11.94
C LEU A 176 8.92 2.00 12.05
N VAL A 177 9.77 2.02 11.02
CA VAL A 177 10.96 2.91 10.97
C VAL A 177 10.54 4.37 11.02
N LEU A 178 9.53 4.79 10.25
CA LEU A 178 9.04 6.16 10.25
C LEU A 178 8.39 6.56 11.59
N LEU A 179 7.71 5.62 12.25
CA LEU A 179 7.19 5.85 13.60
C LEU A 179 8.31 6.07 14.62
N VAL A 180 9.44 5.37 14.49
CA VAL A 180 10.63 5.60 15.33
C VAL A 180 11.23 6.98 15.08
N GLU A 181 11.30 7.46 13.83
CA GLU A 181 11.72 8.83 13.52
C GLU A 181 10.80 9.87 14.22
N LEU A 182 9.47 9.64 14.24
CA LEU A 182 8.53 10.50 14.95
C LEU A 182 8.73 10.45 16.47
N ILE A 183 8.97 9.27 17.04
CA ILE A 183 9.25 9.12 18.48
C ILE A 183 10.52 9.88 18.86
N ALA A 184 11.56 9.81 18.05
CA ALA A 184 12.80 10.56 18.26
C ALA A 184 12.56 12.07 18.22
N PHE A 185 11.75 12.57 17.27
CA PHE A 185 11.34 13.98 17.21
C PHE A 185 10.58 14.40 18.48
N VAL A 186 9.61 13.59 18.91
CA VAL A 186 8.81 13.87 20.12
C VAL A 186 9.69 13.89 21.36
N ASN A 187 10.62 12.95 21.49
CA ASN A 187 11.57 12.90 22.61
C ASN A 187 12.50 14.13 22.64
N ALA A 188 13.02 14.54 21.49
CA ALA A 188 13.83 15.75 21.38
C ALA A 188 13.03 17.00 21.76
N SER A 189 11.79 17.12 21.28
CA SER A 189 10.88 18.24 21.59
C SER A 189 10.55 18.30 23.08
N PHE A 190 10.22 17.17 23.71
CA PHE A 190 9.95 17.09 25.13
C PHE A 190 11.16 17.55 25.97
N GLN A 191 12.37 17.22 25.54
CA GLN A 191 13.60 17.65 26.21
C GLN A 191 14.07 19.04 25.79
N GLN A 192 13.31 19.75 24.95
CA GLN A 192 13.67 21.06 24.39
C GLN A 192 15.04 21.05 23.68
N ARG A 193 15.35 19.96 22.99
CA ARG A 193 16.56 19.81 22.18
C ARG A 193 16.22 19.99 20.70
N PRO A 194 17.14 20.53 19.89
CA PRO A 194 16.95 20.57 18.45
C PRO A 194 16.85 19.16 17.92
N SER A 195 15.86 18.90 17.06
CA SER A 195 15.72 17.63 16.39
C SER A 195 16.26 17.72 14.95
N PRO A 196 17.06 16.77 14.50
CA PRO A 196 17.50 16.69 13.10
C PRO A 196 16.38 16.18 12.19
N VAL A 197 15.23 15.75 12.74
CA VAL A 197 14.12 15.14 12.01
C VAL A 197 13.20 16.23 11.46
N ASP A 198 13.03 16.27 10.16
CA ASP A 198 11.96 17.04 9.51
C ASP A 198 10.64 16.28 9.67
N VAL A 199 9.81 16.75 10.59
CA VAL A 199 8.55 16.07 10.95
C VAL A 199 7.53 16.10 9.82
N ASP A 200 7.55 17.11 8.97
CA ASP A 200 6.58 17.22 7.86
C ASP A 200 6.96 16.27 6.72
N ASP A 201 8.25 16.11 6.44
CA ASP A 201 8.75 15.07 5.52
C ASP A 201 8.39 13.67 6.03
N VAL A 202 8.67 13.36 7.31
CA VAL A 202 8.35 12.06 7.90
C VAL A 202 6.85 11.78 7.85
N ARG A 203 5.99 12.77 8.12
CA ARG A 203 4.53 12.61 8.02
C ARG A 203 4.08 12.31 6.60
N ALA A 204 4.61 13.00 5.59
CA ALA A 204 4.28 12.76 4.19
C ALA A 204 4.69 11.34 3.76
N ARG A 205 5.90 10.91 4.11
CA ARG A 205 6.40 9.54 3.87
C ARG A 205 5.56 8.49 4.59
N LEU A 206 5.14 8.76 5.82
CA LEU A 206 4.31 7.85 6.62
C LEU A 206 2.92 7.63 5.99
N VAL A 207 2.29 8.69 5.46
CA VAL A 207 1.01 8.56 4.72
C VAL A 207 1.18 7.63 3.52
N THR A 208 2.25 7.80 2.75
CA THR A 208 2.54 6.96 1.59
C THR A 208 2.84 5.52 1.99
N ALA A 209 3.61 5.31 3.06
CA ALA A 209 3.95 3.97 3.56
C ALA A 209 2.71 3.22 4.09
N LEU A 210 1.81 3.90 4.81
CA LEU A 210 0.55 3.31 5.28
C LEU A 210 -0.37 2.93 4.11
N ALA A 211 -0.50 3.78 3.09
CA ALA A 211 -1.26 3.46 1.89
C ALA A 211 -0.69 2.22 1.17
N LEU A 212 0.63 2.05 1.17
CA LEU A 212 1.29 0.85 0.62
C LEU A 212 0.94 -0.40 1.44
N VAL A 213 0.95 -0.32 2.79
CA VAL A 213 0.53 -1.44 3.65
C VAL A 213 -0.92 -1.84 3.36
N GLU A 214 -1.83 -0.88 3.23
CA GLU A 214 -3.24 -1.15 2.92
C GLU A 214 -3.39 -1.84 1.56
N THR A 215 -2.74 -1.30 0.53
CA THR A 215 -2.79 -1.85 -0.82
C THR A 215 -2.26 -3.28 -0.87
N THR A 216 -1.08 -3.52 -0.26
CA THR A 216 -0.47 -4.86 -0.23
C THR A 216 -1.28 -5.84 0.63
N ALA A 217 -1.90 -5.38 1.73
CA ALA A 217 -2.80 -6.21 2.53
C ALA A 217 -4.05 -6.62 1.75
N GLU A 218 -4.63 -5.72 0.95
CA GLU A 218 -5.75 -6.07 0.08
C GLU A 218 -5.36 -7.06 -1.03
N GLU A 219 -4.18 -6.92 -1.59
CA GLU A 219 -3.64 -7.86 -2.59
C GLU A 219 -3.44 -9.25 -1.98
N ALA A 220 -2.88 -9.34 -0.77
CA ALA A 220 -2.72 -10.58 -0.04
C ALA A 220 -4.08 -11.25 0.29
N ARG A 221 -5.10 -10.47 0.64
CA ARG A 221 -6.47 -11.00 0.80
C ARG A 221 -7.04 -11.58 -0.48
N ARG A 222 -6.72 -11.00 -1.64
CA ARG A 222 -7.15 -11.56 -2.95
C ARG A 222 -6.44 -12.87 -3.25
N GLU A 223 -5.12 -12.94 -3.01
CA GLU A 223 -4.36 -14.19 -3.15
C GLU A 223 -4.99 -15.31 -2.31
N ARG A 224 -5.34 -15.02 -1.06
CA ARG A 224 -6.01 -15.98 -0.18
C ARG A 224 -7.40 -16.40 -0.70
N ARG A 225 -8.22 -15.46 -1.17
CA ARG A 225 -9.55 -15.78 -1.72
C ARG A 225 -9.50 -16.63 -2.97
N THR A 226 -8.42 -16.58 -3.73
CA THR A 226 -8.21 -17.39 -4.92
C THR A 226 -7.48 -18.72 -4.62
N TYR A 227 -7.37 -19.10 -3.35
CA TYR A 227 -6.67 -20.29 -2.88
C TYR A 227 -5.19 -20.37 -3.29
N LEU A 228 -4.58 -19.22 -3.60
CA LEU A 228 -3.16 -19.11 -3.94
C LEU A 228 -2.27 -18.91 -2.70
N ALA A 229 -2.85 -18.66 -1.55
CA ALA A 229 -2.17 -18.48 -0.28
C ALA A 229 -3.01 -19.03 0.87
N SER A 230 -2.38 -19.69 1.83
CA SER A 230 -2.99 -20.20 3.07
C SER A 230 -2.73 -19.32 4.28
N GLU A 231 -1.84 -18.32 4.15
CA GLU A 231 -1.40 -17.45 5.24
C GLU A 231 -2.56 -16.62 5.83
N PRO A 232 -2.46 -16.17 7.11
CA PRO A 232 -3.46 -15.36 7.79
C PRO A 232 -3.76 -14.05 7.07
N ASP A 233 -4.94 -13.48 7.30
CA ASP A 233 -5.32 -12.15 6.78
C ASP A 233 -4.38 -11.07 7.35
N PRO A 234 -3.61 -10.34 6.54
CA PRO A 234 -2.71 -9.30 7.02
C PRO A 234 -3.41 -7.97 7.35
N SER A 235 -4.71 -7.83 7.07
CA SER A 235 -5.46 -6.60 7.32
C SER A 235 -5.43 -6.13 8.79
N PRO A 236 -5.37 -7.01 9.80
CA PRO A 236 -5.17 -6.59 11.19
C PRO A 236 -3.87 -5.82 11.41
N ILE A 237 -2.77 -6.20 10.73
CA ILE A 237 -1.48 -5.49 10.82
C ILE A 237 -1.64 -4.04 10.36
N ALA A 238 -2.27 -3.81 9.20
CA ALA A 238 -2.51 -2.47 8.68
C ALA A 238 -3.30 -1.59 9.69
N ARG A 239 -4.35 -2.15 10.30
CA ARG A 239 -5.15 -1.44 11.31
C ARG A 239 -4.35 -1.12 12.57
N THR A 240 -3.53 -2.04 13.04
CA THR A 240 -2.69 -1.82 14.23
C THR A 240 -1.66 -0.72 13.98
N LEU A 241 -1.04 -0.69 12.80
CA LEU A 241 -0.11 0.36 12.41
C LEU A 241 -0.78 1.75 12.33
N GLN A 242 -2.02 1.82 11.86
CA GLN A 242 -2.79 3.07 11.86
C GLN A 242 -3.12 3.56 13.27
N ARG A 243 -3.48 2.65 14.19
CA ARG A 243 -3.72 3.00 15.59
C ARG A 243 -2.45 3.50 16.26
N LEU A 244 -1.32 2.80 16.10
CA LEU A 244 -0.02 3.23 16.62
C LEU A 244 0.37 4.61 16.09
N ARG A 245 0.13 4.90 14.80
CA ARG A 245 0.34 6.25 14.26
C ARG A 245 -0.54 7.29 14.97
N ALA A 246 -1.82 6.95 15.22
CA ALA A 246 -2.74 7.85 15.90
C ALA A 246 -2.31 8.12 17.34
N ASP A 247 -1.87 7.09 18.06
CA ASP A 247 -1.35 7.22 19.44
C ASP A 247 -0.12 8.12 19.49
N ILE A 248 0.86 7.89 18.59
CA ILE A 248 2.07 8.74 18.50
C ILE A 248 1.70 10.17 18.15
N ALA A 249 0.71 10.40 17.30
CA ALA A 249 0.25 11.75 16.98
C ALA A 249 -0.45 12.44 18.18
N ILE A 250 -1.14 11.68 19.03
CA ILE A 250 -1.79 12.20 20.23
C ILE A 250 -0.75 12.65 21.25
N PHE A 251 0.13 11.76 21.69
CA PHE A 251 1.14 12.14 22.67
C PHE A 251 2.22 13.05 22.09
N GLY A 252 2.48 12.99 20.79
CA GLY A 252 3.42 13.88 20.11
C GLY A 252 2.97 15.33 20.12
N ARG A 253 1.69 15.62 19.95
CA ARG A 253 1.15 16.98 20.10
C ARG A 253 1.32 17.50 21.52
N ALA A 254 1.02 16.66 22.51
CA ALA A 254 1.20 17.02 23.91
C ALA A 254 2.66 17.28 24.29
N ALA A 255 3.60 16.51 23.73
CA ALA A 255 5.02 16.63 24.05
C ALA A 255 5.73 17.85 23.42
N VAL A 256 5.16 18.44 22.37
CA VAL A 256 5.71 19.68 21.74
C VAL A 256 5.43 20.92 22.57
N GLU A 257 4.43 20.89 23.47
CA GLU A 257 4.19 21.99 24.39
C GLU A 257 5.33 22.15 25.39
N THR A 258 5.57 23.40 25.79
CA THR A 258 6.63 23.71 26.74
C THR A 258 6.20 23.33 28.17
N PHE A 259 6.68 22.21 28.66
CA PHE A 259 6.46 21.80 30.03
C PHE A 259 7.30 22.64 31.01
N PRO A 260 6.73 23.06 32.18
CA PRO A 260 7.49 23.70 33.22
C PRO A 260 8.66 22.85 33.70
N GLU A 261 9.76 23.51 34.08
CA GLU A 261 11.01 22.85 34.48
C GLU A 261 10.83 21.73 35.51
N PRO A 262 10.02 21.85 36.57
CA PRO A 262 9.85 20.79 37.56
C PRO A 262 9.24 19.52 36.97
N ILE A 263 8.28 19.65 36.03
CA ILE A 263 7.64 18.51 35.37
C ILE A 263 8.61 17.86 34.37
N ARG A 264 9.27 18.68 33.56
CA ARG A 264 10.23 18.23 32.56
C ARG A 264 11.43 17.52 33.17
N THR A 265 12.00 18.03 34.23
CA THR A 265 13.14 17.44 34.94
C THR A 265 12.79 16.08 35.52
N ARG A 266 11.58 15.91 36.03
CA ARG A 266 11.13 14.63 36.61
C ARG A 266 10.70 13.63 35.58
N LEU A 267 9.91 14.02 34.59
CA LEU A 267 9.39 13.07 33.54
C LEU A 267 10.37 12.84 32.41
N GLY A 268 11.29 13.77 32.12
CA GLY A 268 12.18 13.68 30.96
C GLY A 268 13.00 12.38 30.88
N PRO A 269 13.69 11.96 31.96
CA PRO A 269 14.43 10.70 31.96
C PRO A 269 13.55 9.48 31.74
N HIS A 270 12.35 9.44 32.32
CA HIS A 270 11.39 8.35 32.16
C HIS A 270 10.83 8.30 30.74
N PHE A 271 10.50 9.48 30.17
CA PHE A 271 10.05 9.59 28.79
C PHE A 271 11.13 9.16 27.78
N ALA A 272 12.40 9.56 28.01
CA ALA A 272 13.52 9.10 27.21
C ALA A 272 13.66 7.56 27.24
N GLY A 273 13.55 6.96 28.44
CA GLY A 273 13.58 5.52 28.60
C GLY A 273 12.44 4.80 27.83
N VAL A 274 11.23 5.36 27.83
CA VAL A 274 10.12 4.87 27.01
C VAL A 274 10.45 5.00 25.53
N ALA A 275 10.94 6.16 25.07
CA ALA A 275 11.28 6.39 23.67
C ALA A 275 12.33 5.42 23.16
N ASP A 276 13.36 5.13 23.96
CA ASP A 276 14.45 4.23 23.59
C ASP A 276 13.99 2.76 23.49
N THR A 277 13.27 2.26 24.52
CA THR A 277 12.77 0.88 24.53
C THR A 277 11.71 0.64 23.48
N LEU A 278 10.81 1.62 23.27
CA LEU A 278 9.78 1.57 22.25
C LEU A 278 10.39 1.56 20.85
N SER A 279 11.37 2.43 20.58
CA SER A 279 12.07 2.48 19.30
C SER A 279 12.77 1.14 19.00
N ALA A 280 13.48 0.59 19.97
CA ALA A 280 14.14 -0.70 19.82
C ALA A 280 13.14 -1.84 19.55
N PHE A 281 12.00 -1.84 20.25
CA PHE A 281 10.92 -2.82 20.04
C PHE A 281 10.32 -2.70 18.64
N LEU A 282 9.98 -1.49 18.19
CA LEU A 282 9.37 -1.26 16.87
C LEU A 282 10.30 -1.65 15.73
N LEU A 283 11.59 -1.31 15.81
CA LEU A 283 12.58 -1.71 14.78
C LEU A 283 12.71 -3.22 14.69
N LYS A 284 12.90 -3.92 15.83
CA LYS A 284 13.01 -5.38 15.87
C LYS A 284 11.73 -6.07 15.40
N THR A 285 10.56 -5.51 15.74
CA THR A 285 9.27 -6.04 15.27
C THR A 285 9.09 -5.82 13.76
N GLY A 286 9.57 -4.69 13.23
CA GLY A 286 9.60 -4.44 11.79
C GLY A 286 10.46 -5.48 11.06
N ASP A 287 11.65 -5.78 11.57
CA ASP A 287 12.52 -6.82 11.02
C ASP A 287 11.87 -8.21 11.12
N ALA A 288 11.21 -8.50 12.23
CA ALA A 288 10.47 -9.75 12.42
C ALA A 288 9.33 -9.91 11.42
N LEU A 289 8.56 -8.86 11.15
CA LEU A 289 7.49 -8.84 10.14
C LEU A 289 8.04 -9.05 8.72
N ALA A 290 9.16 -8.42 8.38
CA ALA A 290 9.78 -8.56 7.06
C ALA A 290 10.35 -9.95 6.81
N HIS A 291 11.01 -10.55 7.82
CA HIS A 291 11.72 -11.82 7.69
C HIS A 291 10.97 -13.04 8.24
N ARG A 292 9.73 -12.87 8.70
CA ARG A 292 8.91 -13.93 9.33
C ARG A 292 9.61 -14.61 10.51
N THR A 293 10.26 -13.82 11.33
CA THR A 293 10.94 -14.30 12.56
C THR A 293 10.12 -13.95 13.80
N ALA A 294 10.45 -14.60 14.93
CA ALA A 294 9.77 -14.32 16.19
C ALA A 294 9.96 -12.84 16.60
N PRO A 295 8.88 -12.12 16.96
CA PRO A 295 8.99 -10.74 17.42
C PRO A 295 9.66 -10.67 18.80
N PRO A 296 10.23 -9.51 19.16
CA PRO A 296 10.81 -9.30 20.49
C PRO A 296 9.76 -9.33 21.60
N GLU A 297 10.20 -9.59 22.83
CA GLU A 297 9.36 -9.49 24.01
C GLU A 297 9.08 -8.03 24.38
N LEU A 298 7.90 -7.78 24.96
CA LEU A 298 7.45 -6.44 25.38
C LEU A 298 7.89 -6.04 26.79
N GLY A 299 8.58 -6.92 27.51
CA GLY A 299 8.88 -6.73 28.93
C GLY A 299 9.57 -5.40 29.24
N ASP A 300 10.57 -5.02 28.48
CA ASP A 300 11.32 -3.77 28.70
C ASP A 300 10.45 -2.54 28.42
N VAL A 301 9.62 -2.56 27.37
CA VAL A 301 8.71 -1.45 27.03
C VAL A 301 7.66 -1.30 28.13
N ILE A 302 7.06 -2.40 28.58
CA ILE A 302 6.06 -2.38 29.65
C ILE A 302 6.67 -1.81 30.94
N LYS A 303 7.87 -2.26 31.29
CA LYS A 303 8.59 -1.77 32.48
C LYS A 303 8.83 -0.25 32.42
N THR A 304 9.27 0.28 31.29
CA THR A 304 9.51 1.73 31.18
C THR A 304 8.22 2.53 31.16
N LEU A 305 7.13 2.01 30.56
CA LEU A 305 5.80 2.62 30.62
C LEU A 305 5.27 2.63 32.06
N ASP A 306 5.45 1.56 32.84
CA ASP A 306 5.03 1.48 34.24
C ASP A 306 5.84 2.46 35.12
N LEU A 307 7.16 2.60 34.88
CA LEU A 307 7.99 3.59 35.56
C LEU A 307 7.55 5.03 35.25
N TYR A 308 7.24 5.34 34.00
CA TYR A 308 6.69 6.63 33.61
C TYR A 308 5.35 6.89 34.28
N ALA A 309 4.45 5.91 34.30
CA ALA A 309 3.14 6.02 34.96
C ALA A 309 3.25 6.23 36.47
N ALA A 310 4.18 5.56 37.13
CA ALA A 310 4.45 5.72 38.56
C ALA A 310 4.94 7.13 38.88
N GLU A 311 5.89 7.66 38.11
CA GLU A 311 6.39 9.04 38.30
C GLU A 311 5.29 10.09 38.02
N MET A 312 4.43 9.82 37.03
CA MET A 312 3.26 10.64 36.75
C MET A 312 2.27 10.66 37.93
N SER A 313 2.03 9.51 38.57
CA SER A 313 1.21 9.42 39.76
C SER A 313 1.83 10.21 40.92
N ALA A 314 3.13 10.06 41.15
CA ALA A 314 3.86 10.80 42.18
C ALA A 314 3.82 12.34 41.98
N LEU A 315 3.87 12.80 40.73
CA LEU A 315 3.69 14.23 40.41
C LEU A 315 2.27 14.73 40.70
N ARG A 316 1.26 13.87 40.49
CA ARG A 316 -0.13 14.19 40.81
C ARG A 316 -0.34 14.26 42.34
N ASP A 317 0.16 13.30 43.08
CA ASP A 317 0.03 13.22 44.53
C ASP A 317 0.77 14.37 45.23
N ALA A 318 1.87 14.85 44.65
CA ALA A 318 2.59 16.05 45.07
C ALA A 318 1.90 17.37 44.67
N GLU A 319 0.68 17.31 44.11
CA GLU A 319 -0.08 18.49 43.60
C GLU A 319 0.69 19.35 42.59
N ALA A 320 1.81 18.89 42.05
CA ALA A 320 2.67 19.62 41.11
C ALA A 320 1.96 20.03 39.83
N THR A 321 0.93 19.30 39.46
CA THR A 321 0.08 19.57 38.28
C THR A 321 -1.05 20.56 38.60
N ARG A 322 -1.47 20.67 39.88
CA ARG A 322 -2.62 21.48 40.30
C ARG A 322 -2.33 22.99 40.26
N GLN A 323 -1.05 23.35 40.38
CA GLN A 323 -0.59 24.76 40.35
C GLN A 323 -0.24 25.21 38.91
N GLN A 324 -0.39 24.34 37.92
CA GLN A 324 -0.06 24.63 36.53
C GLN A 324 -1.29 25.19 35.78
N PRO A 325 -1.08 25.96 34.70
CA PRO A 325 -2.14 26.33 33.78
C PRO A 325 -2.90 25.09 33.28
N THR A 326 -4.21 25.23 33.05
CA THR A 326 -5.09 24.11 32.60
C THR A 326 -4.57 23.44 31.33
N GLU A 327 -3.96 24.18 30.43
CA GLU A 327 -3.35 23.70 29.19
C GLU A 327 -2.22 22.71 29.46
N VAL A 328 -1.28 23.06 30.34
CA VAL A 328 -0.15 22.20 30.74
C VAL A 328 -0.67 20.94 31.44
N ALA A 329 -1.63 21.07 32.35
CA ALA A 329 -2.24 19.91 33.00
C ALA A 329 -2.92 19.00 31.97
N GLY A 330 -3.64 19.55 31.00
CA GLY A 330 -4.26 18.84 29.91
C GLY A 330 -3.25 18.08 29.06
N SER A 331 -2.11 18.69 28.70
CA SER A 331 -1.05 18.06 27.92
C SER A 331 -0.37 16.92 28.67
N VAL A 332 -0.14 17.06 29.96
CA VAL A 332 0.37 15.99 30.84
C VAL A 332 -0.57 14.79 30.88
N PHE A 333 -1.89 15.01 31.00
CA PHE A 333 -2.88 13.93 30.95
C PHE A 333 -2.96 13.28 29.56
N THR A 334 -2.94 14.08 28.50
CA THR A 334 -2.98 13.58 27.12
C THR A 334 -1.77 12.70 26.81
N LEU A 335 -0.59 13.10 27.27
CA LEU A 335 0.64 12.32 27.13
C LEU A 335 0.51 10.95 27.82
N SER A 336 0.04 10.96 29.09
CA SER A 336 -0.15 9.72 29.86
C SER A 336 -1.21 8.80 29.23
N PHE A 337 -2.32 9.37 28.80
CA PHE A 337 -3.40 8.60 28.14
C PHE A 337 -2.91 7.97 26.83
N GLY A 338 -2.21 8.74 25.99
CA GLY A 338 -1.67 8.23 24.73
C GLY A 338 -0.68 7.08 24.92
N LEU A 339 0.19 7.17 25.93
CA LEU A 339 1.13 6.10 26.28
C LEU A 339 0.42 4.84 26.80
N GLN A 340 -0.66 4.99 27.59
CA GLN A 340 -1.45 3.85 28.05
C GLN A 340 -2.21 3.16 26.91
N GLN A 341 -2.81 3.96 26.01
CA GLN A 341 -3.51 3.44 24.83
C GLN A 341 -2.57 2.64 23.94
N MET A 342 -1.38 3.18 23.67
CA MET A 342 -0.36 2.55 22.85
C MET A 342 0.07 1.18 23.41
N ARG A 343 0.04 0.93 24.72
CA ARG A 343 0.35 -0.38 25.33
C ARG A 343 -0.50 -1.51 24.73
N ALA A 344 -1.79 -1.29 24.56
CA ALA A 344 -2.71 -2.29 23.98
C ALA A 344 -2.37 -2.57 22.50
N ASP A 345 -2.05 -1.51 21.75
CA ASP A 345 -1.71 -1.63 20.34
C ASP A 345 -0.34 -2.27 20.10
N LEU A 346 0.63 -2.10 21.02
CA LEU A 346 1.90 -2.82 20.97
C LEU A 346 1.75 -4.32 21.25
N ILE A 347 0.86 -4.70 22.18
CA ILE A 347 0.53 -6.10 22.44
C ILE A 347 -0.12 -6.73 21.20
N ASP A 348 -1.07 -6.02 20.56
CA ASP A 348 -1.69 -6.49 19.31
C ASP A 348 -0.65 -6.62 18.19
N LEU A 349 0.23 -5.63 17.99
CA LEU A 349 1.30 -5.69 16.99
C LEU A 349 2.20 -6.91 17.20
N ARG A 350 2.65 -7.15 18.44
CA ARG A 350 3.47 -8.32 18.77
C ARG A 350 2.75 -9.63 18.44
N ASN A 351 1.47 -9.73 18.80
CA ASN A 351 0.68 -10.94 18.55
C ASN A 351 0.53 -11.18 17.03
N ARG A 352 0.26 -10.13 16.23
CA ARG A 352 0.20 -10.24 14.77
C ARG A 352 1.54 -10.62 14.14
N ALA A 353 2.65 -10.09 14.66
CA ALA A 353 3.97 -10.48 14.22
C ALA A 353 4.29 -11.94 14.57
N ALA A 354 3.87 -12.40 15.75
CA ALA A 354 4.03 -13.79 16.18
C ALA A 354 3.15 -14.77 15.36
N GLU A 355 1.91 -14.38 15.01
CA GLU A 355 1.06 -15.15 14.09
C GLU A 355 1.75 -15.35 12.75
N ARG A 356 2.29 -14.27 12.18
CA ARG A 356 3.00 -14.30 10.90
C ARG A 356 4.30 -15.11 10.92
N ALA A 357 4.96 -15.21 12.04
CA ALA A 357 6.20 -15.99 12.21
C ALA A 357 5.97 -17.51 12.29
N ARG A 358 4.72 -17.96 12.54
CA ARG A 358 4.37 -19.38 12.65
C ARG A 358 4.03 -20.04 11.31
N ASP A 359 3.77 -19.22 10.30
CA ASP A 359 3.41 -19.64 8.94
C ASP A 359 4.63 -19.56 7.99
#